data_907ab2bd1320ab3152d00a86122eed12
#
_entry.id   907ab2bd1320ab3152d00a86122eed12
#
_cell.length_a   1.000
_cell.length_b   1.000
_cell.length_c   1.000
_cell.angle_alpha   90.00
_cell.angle_beta   90.00
_cell.angle_gamma   90.00
#
_symmetry.space_group_name_H-M   'P 1'
#
loop_
_entity.id
_entity.type
_entity.pdbx_description
1 polymer ?
#
loop_
_entity_poly.entity_id
_entity_poly.type
_entity_poly.pdbx_seq_one_letter_code
_entity_poly.pdbx_strand_id
1 'polypeptide(L)'
;MQTTQDFQDGKLLRIFVDETDRRGLQPTYTAIVEFLRKRGVAGATVFRGIEGFGGHGQVHIAKVFSWLPNLPILIEVVDDWSVLEPLIGELESLIGEGFITVEAAQYLRLSKAKA
;
A
#
# COMPACT_ATOMS: atom_id res chain seq x y z
N MET A 1 1.72 -29.86 -14.43
CA MET A 1 2.07 -29.58 -13.03
C MET A 1 2.73 -28.23 -12.95
N GLN A 2 2.25 -27.41 -12.03
CA GLN A 2 2.81 -26.09 -11.85
C GLN A 2 4.11 -26.17 -11.05
N THR A 3 5.09 -25.39 -11.43
CA THR A 3 6.40 -25.38 -10.78
C THR A 3 6.75 -23.96 -10.36
N THR A 4 7.86 -23.82 -9.61
CA THR A 4 8.36 -22.50 -9.23
C THR A 4 8.73 -21.65 -10.44
N GLN A 5 8.89 -22.27 -11.63
CA GLN A 5 9.17 -21.54 -12.86
C GLN A 5 7.98 -20.72 -13.34
N ASP A 6 6.79 -20.99 -12.81
CA ASP A 6 5.59 -20.24 -13.18
C ASP A 6 5.45 -18.92 -12.42
N PHE A 7 6.37 -18.61 -11.56
CA PHE A 7 6.39 -17.32 -10.90
C PHE A 7 6.68 -16.21 -11.90
N GLN A 8 6.00 -15.10 -11.72
CA GLN A 8 6.18 -13.91 -12.55
C GLN A 8 7.05 -12.91 -11.84
N ASP A 9 7.81 -12.16 -12.64
CA ASP A 9 8.57 -11.04 -12.10
C ASP A 9 7.65 -9.85 -11.89
N GLY A 10 7.74 -9.23 -10.75
CA GLY A 10 6.95 -8.06 -10.43
C GLY A 10 7.69 -7.15 -9.48
N LYS A 11 6.96 -6.23 -8.91
CA LYS A 11 7.48 -5.31 -7.91
C LYS A 11 6.58 -5.32 -6.68
N LEU A 12 7.21 -5.19 -5.53
CA LEU A 12 6.52 -4.93 -4.27
C LEU A 12 6.61 -3.43 -4.02
N LEU A 13 5.46 -2.80 -4.01
CA LEU A 13 5.32 -1.38 -3.73
C LEU A 13 4.80 -1.24 -2.31
N ARG A 14 5.50 -0.45 -1.51
CA ARG A 14 5.05 -0.10 -0.16
C ARG A 14 4.83 1.40 -0.09
N ILE A 15 3.69 1.78 0.44
CA ILE A 15 3.30 3.18 0.57
C ILE A 15 3.13 3.46 2.05
N PHE A 16 3.85 4.47 2.56
CA PHE A 16 3.85 4.83 3.97
C PHE A 16 3.18 6.18 4.13
N VAL A 17 2.10 6.20 4.88
CA VAL A 17 1.35 7.43 5.18
C VAL A 17 0.94 7.42 6.64
N ASP A 18 0.39 8.53 7.11
CA ASP A 18 -0.11 8.65 8.46
C ASP A 18 -1.61 8.37 8.48
N GLU A 19 -2.09 7.74 9.52
CA GLU A 19 -3.51 7.43 9.66
C GLU A 19 -4.39 8.68 9.63
N THR A 20 -3.86 9.79 10.13
CA THR A 20 -4.60 11.06 10.19
C THR A 20 -4.63 11.83 8.89
N ASP A 21 -3.81 11.44 7.91
CA ASP A 21 -3.80 12.13 6.62
C ASP A 21 -5.16 12.00 5.94
N ARG A 22 -5.64 13.10 5.39
CA ARG A 22 -6.95 13.19 4.76
C ARG A 22 -6.85 13.65 3.32
N ARG A 23 -7.77 13.12 2.54
CA ARG A 23 -8.00 13.57 1.18
C ARG A 23 -9.48 13.94 1.10
N GLY A 24 -9.79 15.23 1.27
CA GLY A 24 -11.17 15.64 1.43
C GLY A 24 -11.75 15.08 2.71
N LEU A 25 -12.85 14.35 2.61
CA LEU A 25 -13.55 13.79 3.77
C LEU A 25 -13.13 12.37 4.13
N GLN A 26 -12.21 11.78 3.38
CA GLN A 26 -11.81 10.41 3.65
C GLN A 26 -10.33 10.31 3.99
N PRO A 27 -9.94 9.26 4.71
CA PRO A 27 -8.52 9.04 4.99
C PRO A 27 -7.74 8.87 3.68
N THR A 28 -6.53 9.39 3.65
CA THR A 28 -5.66 9.27 2.48
C THR A 28 -5.44 7.81 2.10
N TYR A 29 -5.26 6.92 3.10
CA TYR A 29 -5.02 5.51 2.78
C TYR A 29 -6.24 4.88 2.08
N THR A 30 -7.44 5.29 2.42
CA THR A 30 -8.64 4.80 1.72
C THR A 30 -8.67 5.30 0.28
N ALA A 31 -8.34 6.57 0.07
CA ALA A 31 -8.27 7.14 -1.28
C ALA A 31 -7.24 6.40 -2.14
N ILE A 32 -6.10 6.05 -1.56
CA ILE A 32 -5.06 5.30 -2.26
C ILE A 32 -5.57 3.92 -2.68
N VAL A 33 -6.19 3.20 -1.76
CA VAL A 33 -6.70 1.86 -2.05
C VAL A 33 -7.77 1.90 -3.15
N GLU A 34 -8.68 2.86 -3.09
CA GLU A 34 -9.70 3.02 -4.13
C GLU A 34 -9.09 3.35 -5.48
N PHE A 35 -8.09 4.23 -5.49
CA PHE A 35 -7.38 4.58 -6.70
C PHE A 35 -6.74 3.35 -7.34
N LEU A 36 -6.01 2.56 -6.55
CA LEU A 36 -5.35 1.37 -7.04
C LEU A 36 -6.36 0.36 -7.60
N ARG A 37 -7.46 0.17 -6.90
CA ARG A 37 -8.51 -0.75 -7.35
C ARG A 37 -9.09 -0.31 -8.69
N LYS A 38 -9.39 0.97 -8.83
CA LYS A 38 -9.99 1.50 -10.07
C LYS A 38 -9.04 1.42 -11.25
N ARG A 39 -7.74 1.42 -11.00
CA ARG A 39 -6.73 1.34 -12.07
C ARG A 39 -6.33 -0.08 -12.40
N GLY A 40 -7.03 -1.08 -11.84
CA GLY A 40 -6.83 -2.46 -12.25
C GLY A 40 -5.65 -3.16 -11.59
N VAL A 41 -5.14 -2.61 -10.50
CA VAL A 41 -4.10 -3.28 -9.73
C VAL A 41 -4.67 -4.54 -9.09
N ALA A 42 -3.87 -5.61 -9.07
CA ALA A 42 -4.33 -6.94 -8.67
C ALA A 42 -4.84 -7.00 -7.23
N GLY A 43 -4.25 -6.24 -6.34
CA GLY A 43 -4.67 -6.21 -4.95
C GLY A 43 -3.84 -5.23 -4.14
N ALA A 44 -4.36 -4.87 -2.99
CA ALA A 44 -3.66 -3.99 -2.04
C ALA A 44 -4.10 -4.36 -0.64
N THR A 45 -3.16 -4.31 0.30
CA THR A 45 -3.45 -4.61 1.71
C THR A 45 -2.97 -3.44 2.55
N VAL A 46 -3.81 -3.03 3.50
CA VAL A 46 -3.49 -1.94 4.41
C VAL A 46 -3.13 -2.54 5.76
N PHE A 47 -1.98 -2.14 6.28
CA PHE A 47 -1.53 -2.52 7.62
C PHE A 47 -1.50 -1.28 8.49
N ARG A 48 -1.93 -1.43 9.71
CA ARG A 48 -1.87 -0.35 10.70
C ARG A 48 -0.74 -0.68 11.67
N GLY A 49 0.29 0.16 11.71
CA GLY A 49 1.40 -0.03 12.63
C GLY A 49 0.95 0.21 14.06
N ILE A 50 1.61 -0.45 14.99
CA ILE A 50 1.29 -0.28 16.41
C ILE A 50 2.17 0.79 17.05
N GLU A 51 3.24 1.18 16.37
CA GLU A 51 4.19 2.19 16.84
C GLU A 51 5.08 2.60 15.68
N GLY A 52 5.45 3.87 15.63
CA GLY A 52 6.39 4.32 14.60
C GLY A 52 6.49 5.82 14.56
N PHE A 53 7.38 6.32 13.71
CA PHE A 53 7.52 7.75 13.43
C PHE A 53 7.88 7.95 11.97
N GLY A 54 7.47 9.11 11.46
CA GLY A 54 7.77 9.49 10.09
C GLY A 54 8.56 10.79 10.03
N GLY A 55 8.32 11.57 8.98
CA GLY A 55 9.09 12.77 8.68
C GLY A 55 9.10 13.82 9.78
N HIS A 56 8.10 13.83 10.64
CA HIS A 56 8.03 14.79 11.74
C HIS A 56 8.81 14.35 12.98
N GLY A 57 9.33 13.12 13.01
CA GLY A 57 10.11 12.62 14.14
C GLY A 57 9.31 12.30 15.39
N GLN A 58 8.01 12.50 15.36
CA GLN A 58 7.16 12.24 16.52
C GLN A 58 6.74 10.77 16.53
N VAL A 59 6.98 10.11 17.66
CA VAL A 59 6.64 8.68 17.81
C VAL A 59 5.16 8.54 18.11
N HIS A 60 4.51 7.64 17.38
CA HIS A 60 3.10 7.30 17.56
C HIS A 60 3.00 5.86 18.04
N ILE A 61 2.25 5.64 19.11
CA ILE A 61 2.11 4.34 19.75
C ILE A 61 0.63 4.05 19.92
N ALA A 62 0.23 2.81 19.64
CA ALA A 62 -1.14 2.37 19.89
C ALA A 62 -1.39 2.32 21.39
N LYS A 63 -2.46 2.98 21.84
CA LYS A 63 -2.88 2.97 23.23
C LYS A 63 -4.33 2.55 23.30
N VAL A 64 -4.66 1.75 24.33
CA VAL A 64 -6.01 1.21 24.48
C VAL A 64 -7.07 2.31 24.55
N PHE A 65 -6.74 3.45 25.15
CA PHE A 65 -7.68 4.54 25.32
C PHE A 65 -7.35 5.78 24.49
N SER A 66 -6.64 5.60 23.37
CA SER A 66 -6.34 6.72 22.49
C SER A 66 -7.58 7.10 21.70
N TRP A 67 -7.94 8.37 21.73
CA TRP A 67 -9.06 8.91 20.97
C TRP A 67 -8.64 9.33 19.56
N LEU A 68 -7.35 9.61 19.35
CA LEU A 68 -6.86 10.15 18.10
C LEU A 68 -6.16 9.07 17.32
N PRO A 69 -6.70 8.70 16.12
CA PRO A 69 -5.99 7.80 15.24
C PRO A 69 -4.78 8.55 14.67
N ASN A 70 -3.58 8.10 14.96
CA ASN A 70 -2.37 8.70 14.43
C ASN A 70 -1.25 7.68 14.29
N LEU A 71 -1.62 6.45 13.96
CA LEU A 71 -0.64 5.39 13.77
C LEU A 71 -0.13 5.38 12.34
N PRO A 72 1.07 4.84 12.12
CA PRO A 72 1.58 4.71 10.77
C PRO A 72 0.76 3.69 9.97
N ILE A 73 0.55 3.98 8.70
CA ILE A 73 -0.17 3.10 7.79
C ILE A 73 0.80 2.65 6.70
N LEU A 74 0.80 1.35 6.43
CA LEU A 74 1.55 0.76 5.34
C LEU A 74 0.56 0.12 4.37
N ILE A 75 0.67 0.47 3.10
CA ILE A 75 -0.09 -0.16 2.03
C ILE A 75 0.89 -0.97 1.19
N GLU A 76 0.62 -2.27 1.04
CA GLU A 76 1.45 -3.16 0.23
C GLU A 76 0.71 -3.60 -1.02
N VAL A 77 1.42 -3.57 -2.14
CA VAL A 77 0.90 -3.95 -3.45
C VAL A 77 1.97 -4.75 -4.18
N VAL A 78 1.58 -5.86 -4.78
CA VAL A 78 2.46 -6.60 -5.69
C VAL A 78 1.76 -6.69 -7.04
N ASP A 79 2.45 -6.27 -8.08
CA ASP A 79 1.95 -6.38 -9.46
C ASP A 79 3.11 -6.22 -10.42
N ASP A 80 2.84 -6.37 -11.70
CA ASP A 80 3.81 -6.10 -12.75
C ASP A 80 4.18 -4.62 -12.71
N TRP A 81 5.46 -4.33 -12.94
CA TRP A 81 5.91 -2.94 -12.97
C TRP A 81 5.21 -2.13 -14.05
N SER A 82 4.88 -2.78 -15.18
CA SER A 82 4.15 -2.12 -16.26
C SER A 82 2.76 -1.62 -15.82
N VAL A 83 2.18 -2.24 -14.79
CA VAL A 83 0.91 -1.81 -14.22
C VAL A 83 1.14 -0.69 -13.20
N LEU A 84 2.16 -0.82 -12.36
CA LEU A 84 2.39 0.10 -11.24
C LEU A 84 3.08 1.40 -11.66
N GLU A 85 4.06 1.33 -12.55
CA GLU A 85 4.85 2.49 -12.92
C GLU A 85 4.01 3.68 -13.40
N PRO A 86 3.03 3.48 -14.29
CA PRO A 86 2.22 4.60 -14.78
C PRO A 86 1.40 5.30 -13.68
N LEU A 87 1.23 4.65 -12.53
CA LEU A 87 0.39 5.17 -11.45
C LEU A 87 1.16 6.04 -10.46
N ILE A 88 2.50 6.03 -10.52
CA ILE A 88 3.33 6.67 -9.50
C ILE A 88 3.05 8.17 -9.42
N GLY A 89 2.92 8.85 -10.55
CA GLY A 89 2.66 10.29 -10.55
C GLY A 89 1.39 10.67 -9.81
N GLU A 90 0.31 9.92 -10.04
CA GLU A 90 -0.95 10.18 -9.36
C GLU A 90 -0.88 9.79 -7.88
N LEU A 91 -0.14 8.73 -7.56
CA LEU A 91 0.08 8.35 -6.17
C LEU A 91 0.81 9.44 -5.41
N GLU A 92 1.82 10.06 -6.01
CA GLU A 92 2.52 11.18 -5.39
C GLU A 92 1.55 12.30 -5.04
N SER A 93 0.64 12.63 -5.96
CA SER A 93 -0.35 13.68 -5.72
C SER A 93 -1.33 13.30 -4.61
N LEU A 94 -1.74 12.03 -4.54
CA LEU A 94 -2.65 11.58 -3.51
C LEU A 94 -2.00 11.55 -2.13
N ILE A 95 -0.75 11.11 -2.08
CA ILE A 95 -0.04 10.92 -0.81
C ILE A 95 0.30 12.26 -0.16
N GLY A 96 0.77 13.20 -0.96
CA GLY A 96 1.26 14.47 -0.44
C GLY A 96 2.51 14.28 0.41
N GLU A 97 2.34 13.85 1.63
CA GLU A 97 3.45 13.61 2.55
C GLU A 97 3.50 12.13 2.92
N GLY A 98 4.65 11.53 2.76
CA GLY A 98 4.87 10.11 2.98
C GLY A 98 6.00 9.65 2.08
N PHE A 99 6.13 8.36 1.88
CA PHE A 99 7.10 7.87 0.91
C PHE A 99 6.69 6.51 0.36
N ILE A 100 7.32 6.15 -0.75
CA ILE A 100 7.06 4.92 -1.47
C ILE A 100 8.39 4.17 -1.61
N THR A 101 8.36 2.88 -1.34
CA THR A 101 9.50 2.00 -1.62
C THR A 101 9.10 0.99 -2.68
N VAL A 102 10.06 0.58 -3.49
CA VAL A 102 9.86 -0.40 -4.55
C VAL A 102 11.00 -1.40 -4.49
N GLU A 103 10.66 -2.69 -4.52
CA GLU A 103 11.65 -3.73 -4.60
C GLU A 103 11.18 -4.85 -5.51
N ALA A 104 12.13 -5.62 -6.03
CA ALA A 104 11.80 -6.74 -6.89
C ALA A 104 11.10 -7.83 -6.09
N ALA A 105 10.09 -8.44 -6.68
CA ALA A 105 9.38 -9.55 -6.09
C ALA A 105 8.98 -10.52 -7.19
N GLN A 106 9.03 -11.80 -6.89
CA GLN A 106 8.45 -12.79 -7.76
C GLN A 106 7.15 -13.27 -7.13
N TYR A 107 6.12 -13.41 -7.96
CA TYR A 107 4.82 -13.77 -7.43
C TYR A 107 4.13 -14.82 -8.29
N LEU A 108 3.26 -15.59 -7.67
CA LEU A 108 2.43 -16.57 -8.33
C LEU A 108 1.00 -16.31 -7.91
N ARG A 109 0.17 -15.93 -8.88
CA ARG A 109 -1.25 -15.70 -8.60
C ARG A 109 -1.97 -17.03 -8.59
N LEU A 110 -2.66 -17.31 -7.49
CA LEU A 110 -3.44 -18.52 -7.36
C LEU A 110 -4.92 -18.18 -7.58
N SER A 111 -5.59 -19.05 -8.29
CA SER A 111 -7.04 -18.93 -8.49
C SER A 111 -7.65 -20.31 -8.36
N LYS A 112 -8.94 -20.34 -7.99
CA LYS A 112 -9.63 -21.60 -7.89
C LYS A 112 -9.70 -22.26 -9.26
N ALA A 113 -9.44 -23.56 -9.31
CA ALA A 113 -9.64 -24.32 -10.51
C ALA A 113 -11.14 -24.28 -10.87
N LYS A 114 -11.42 -24.11 -12.14
CA LYS A 114 -12.80 -24.19 -12.59
C LYS A 114 -13.22 -25.64 -12.68
N ALA A 115 -14.40 -25.91 -12.15
CA ALA A 115 -14.96 -27.25 -12.22
C ALA A 115 -15.39 -27.61 -13.64
#